data_73b6364b8c37be8ed2de70e08443ea34
#
_entry.id   73b6364b8c37be8ed2de70e08443ea34
#
_cell.length_a   1.000
_cell.length_b   1.000
_cell.length_c   1.000
_cell.angle_alpha   90.00
_cell.angle_beta   90.00
_cell.angle_gamma   90.00
#
_symmetry.space_group_name_H-M   'P 1'
#
loop_
_entity.id
_entity.type
_entity.pdbx_description
1 polymer ?
#
loop_
_entity_poly.entity_id
_entity_poly.type
_entity_poly.pdbx_seq_one_letter_code
_entity_poly.pdbx_strand_id
1 'polypeptide(L)'
;GVSTFFAVKKQKSGKIKYKAASKRDLVPLLVTIVPLVAVGWILHANHTITNASDGSLHVGQCTFGDLCMHLSFITSISVQKTIPPNYSLLPGTPLGYPFLCDSVSSTFYTLGASLRIAAMLPALYAFLVVVLGVYCFFDEWFKNTRVSVLATYLFFIGGGLGFAYLFNNKQLLAGEGINRWQEMLEGFYKT
;
A
#
# COMPACT_ATOMS: atom_id res chain seq x y z
N GLY A 1 -1.32 14.12 17.87
CA GLY A 1 -2.72 14.23 18.23
C GLY A 1 -3.02 13.92 19.69
N VAL A 2 -4.30 13.71 20.01
CA VAL A 2 -4.80 13.46 21.39
C VAL A 2 -4.11 12.24 22.02
N SER A 3 -3.94 11.15 21.29
CA SER A 3 -3.27 9.93 21.77
C SER A 3 -1.80 10.18 22.15
N THR A 4 -1.08 10.97 21.37
CA THR A 4 0.32 11.35 21.66
C THR A 4 0.37 12.24 22.91
N PHE A 5 -0.58 13.15 23.07
CA PHE A 5 -0.67 14.00 24.25
C PHE A 5 -0.86 13.16 25.54
N PHE A 6 -1.79 12.20 25.52
CA PHE A 6 -2.00 11.29 26.65
C PHE A 6 -0.81 10.38 26.92
N ALA A 7 -0.13 9.87 25.88
CA ALA A 7 1.07 9.08 26.02
C ALA A 7 2.18 9.89 26.68
N VAL A 8 2.46 11.11 26.24
CA VAL A 8 3.47 12.00 26.83
C VAL A 8 3.13 12.36 28.28
N LYS A 9 1.82 12.67 28.56
CA LYS A 9 1.37 12.96 29.92
C LYS A 9 1.57 11.76 30.86
N LYS A 10 1.27 10.55 30.38
CA LYS A 10 1.44 9.31 31.14
C LYS A 10 2.93 8.97 31.34
N GLN A 11 3.78 9.27 30.37
CA GLN A 11 5.24 9.13 30.47
C GLN A 11 5.83 10.06 31.52
N LYS A 12 5.43 11.36 31.52
CA LYS A 12 5.86 12.33 32.55
C LYS A 12 5.45 11.92 33.96
N SER A 13 4.37 11.18 34.10
CA SER A 13 3.92 10.64 35.41
C SER A 13 4.67 9.38 35.85
N GLY A 14 5.68 8.92 35.09
CA GLY A 14 6.47 7.73 35.40
C GLY A 14 5.70 6.39 35.29
N LYS A 15 4.45 6.43 34.78
CA LYS A 15 3.57 5.26 34.69
C LYS A 15 3.76 4.40 33.44
N ILE A 16 4.50 4.90 32.44
CA ILE A 16 4.81 4.11 31.22
C ILE A 16 6.24 3.60 31.34
N LYS A 17 6.39 2.30 31.57
CA LYS A 17 7.65 1.61 31.40
C LYS A 17 7.69 1.00 30.01
N TYR A 18 8.57 1.52 29.15
CA TYR A 18 8.84 0.88 27.88
C TYR A 18 9.62 -0.41 28.13
N LYS A 19 9.02 -1.54 27.81
CA LYS A 19 9.72 -2.82 27.80
C LYS A 19 10.39 -2.96 26.45
N ALA A 20 11.69 -3.16 26.42
CA ALA A 20 12.38 -3.47 25.16
C ALA A 20 11.79 -4.76 24.57
N ALA A 21 11.57 -4.75 23.24
CA ALA A 21 11.06 -5.92 22.54
C ALA A 21 12.01 -7.12 22.76
N SER A 22 11.47 -8.22 23.21
CA SER A 22 12.21 -9.48 23.36
C SER A 22 12.31 -10.19 21.99
N LYS A 23 13.33 -11.05 21.82
CA LYS A 23 13.39 -11.96 20.65
C LYS A 23 12.11 -12.79 20.49
N ARG A 24 11.44 -13.09 21.61
CA ARG A 24 10.17 -13.82 21.64
C ARG A 24 9.01 -13.02 21.02
N ASP A 25 9.08 -11.70 21.08
CA ASP A 25 8.05 -10.81 20.50
C ASP A 25 8.37 -10.48 19.04
N LEU A 26 9.65 -10.53 18.67
CA LEU A 26 10.14 -10.18 17.33
C LEU A 26 9.79 -11.23 16.27
N VAL A 27 9.85 -12.53 16.61
CA VAL A 27 9.59 -13.61 15.64
C VAL A 27 8.15 -13.57 15.10
N PRO A 28 7.09 -13.50 15.93
CA PRO A 28 5.72 -13.40 15.45
C PRO A 28 5.49 -12.14 14.62
N LEU A 29 6.10 -11.02 15.03
CA LEU A 29 6.05 -9.76 14.30
C LEU A 29 6.63 -9.91 12.88
N LEU A 30 7.83 -10.48 12.75
CA LEU A 30 8.48 -10.69 11.46
C LEU A 30 7.72 -11.71 10.60
N VAL A 31 7.24 -12.80 11.18
CA VAL A 31 6.41 -13.80 10.48
C VAL A 31 5.14 -13.17 9.92
N THR A 32 4.60 -12.14 10.58
CA THR A 32 3.41 -11.44 10.10
C THR A 32 3.75 -10.39 9.04
N ILE A 33 4.74 -9.54 9.32
CA ILE A 33 5.03 -8.37 8.48
C ILE A 33 5.70 -8.77 7.17
N VAL A 34 6.72 -9.64 7.22
CA VAL A 34 7.53 -9.93 6.04
C VAL A 34 6.70 -10.51 4.89
N PRO A 35 5.84 -11.54 5.09
CA PRO A 35 5.01 -12.07 4.01
C PRO A 35 3.97 -11.06 3.51
N LEU A 36 3.30 -10.32 4.41
CA LEU A 36 2.29 -9.34 4.00
C LEU A 36 2.91 -8.18 3.22
N VAL A 37 4.08 -7.69 3.65
CA VAL A 37 4.81 -6.63 2.92
C VAL A 37 5.34 -7.15 1.58
N ALA A 38 5.78 -8.41 1.51
CA ALA A 38 6.18 -9.03 0.25
C ALA A 38 5.00 -9.12 -0.75
N VAL A 39 3.83 -9.54 -0.28
CA VAL A 39 2.60 -9.52 -1.09
C VAL A 39 2.25 -8.09 -1.51
N GLY A 40 2.28 -7.14 -0.58
CA GLY A 40 2.06 -5.72 -0.87
C GLY A 40 3.03 -5.18 -1.92
N TRP A 41 4.30 -5.54 -1.82
CA TRP A 41 5.31 -5.19 -2.84
C TRP A 41 4.96 -5.75 -4.21
N ILE A 42 4.61 -7.04 -4.30
CA ILE A 42 4.24 -7.68 -5.57
C ILE A 42 3.01 -6.99 -6.18
N LEU A 43 1.99 -6.71 -5.37
CA LEU A 43 0.80 -6.00 -5.83
C LEU A 43 1.13 -4.61 -6.36
N HIS A 44 1.88 -3.81 -5.61
CA HIS A 44 2.27 -2.47 -6.04
C HIS A 44 3.16 -2.51 -7.29
N ALA A 45 4.10 -3.46 -7.38
CA ALA A 45 4.99 -3.56 -8.53
C ALA A 45 4.25 -3.90 -9.84
N ASN A 46 3.15 -4.66 -9.75
CA ASN A 46 2.36 -5.09 -10.90
C ASN A 46 1.21 -4.13 -11.23
N HIS A 47 0.74 -3.31 -10.27
CA HIS A 47 -0.41 -2.42 -10.46
C HIS A 47 -0.03 -0.96 -10.63
N THR A 48 1.24 -0.62 -10.54
CA THR A 48 1.74 0.72 -10.82
C THR A 48 2.22 0.86 -12.27
N ILE A 49 3.02 1.87 -12.53
CA ILE A 49 3.58 2.14 -13.84
C ILE A 49 4.56 1.02 -14.23
N THR A 50 4.40 0.47 -15.42
CA THR A 50 5.35 -0.43 -16.07
C THR A 50 5.93 0.26 -17.31
N ASN A 51 7.22 0.05 -17.57
CA ASN A 51 7.87 0.55 -18.76
C ASN A 51 7.77 -0.51 -19.87
N ALA A 52 7.23 -0.13 -21.01
CA ALA A 52 7.25 -0.98 -22.20
C ALA A 52 8.61 -0.88 -22.91
N SER A 53 8.87 -1.82 -23.81
CA SER A 53 10.13 -1.89 -24.58
C SER A 53 10.36 -0.70 -25.51
N ASP A 54 9.29 -0.01 -25.91
CA ASP A 54 9.30 1.20 -26.72
C ASP A 54 9.50 2.49 -25.90
N GLY A 55 9.66 2.37 -24.57
CA GLY A 55 9.80 3.50 -23.65
C GLY A 55 8.48 4.10 -23.19
N SER A 56 7.34 3.59 -23.66
CA SER A 56 6.03 4.06 -23.19
C SER A 56 5.75 3.58 -21.75
N LEU A 57 4.92 4.35 -21.05
CA LEU A 57 4.48 4.02 -19.69
C LEU A 57 3.09 3.40 -19.75
N HIS A 58 2.97 2.21 -19.19
CA HIS A 58 1.72 1.48 -19.09
C HIS A 58 1.26 1.40 -17.64
N VAL A 59 -0.05 1.40 -17.43
CA VAL A 59 -0.70 1.28 -16.14
C VAL A 59 -1.51 -0.02 -16.11
N GLY A 60 -1.55 -0.70 -14.98
CA GLY A 60 -2.33 -1.93 -14.82
C GLY A 60 -3.82 -1.72 -15.07
N GLN A 61 -4.51 -2.72 -15.62
CA GLN A 61 -5.89 -2.62 -16.06
C GLN A 61 -6.87 -2.12 -15.00
N CYS A 62 -6.73 -2.56 -13.75
CA CYS A 62 -7.64 -2.14 -12.66
C CYS A 62 -7.43 -0.71 -12.19
N THR A 63 -6.26 -0.15 -12.43
CA THR A 63 -5.86 1.16 -11.90
C THR A 63 -5.83 2.25 -12.96
N PHE A 64 -6.23 1.94 -14.20
CA PHE A 64 -6.07 2.83 -15.36
C PHE A 64 -6.79 4.19 -15.19
N GLY A 65 -7.92 4.23 -14.52
CA GLY A 65 -8.68 5.47 -14.29
C GLY A 65 -8.04 6.36 -13.24
N ASP A 66 -8.04 5.90 -12.01
CA ASP A 66 -7.62 6.71 -10.86
C ASP A 66 -6.10 6.96 -10.85
N LEU A 67 -5.29 5.96 -11.18
CA LEU A 67 -3.84 6.12 -11.14
C LEU A 67 -3.35 7.18 -12.11
N CYS A 68 -3.90 7.26 -13.33
CA CYS A 68 -3.55 8.31 -14.29
C CYS A 68 -3.86 9.71 -13.76
N MET A 69 -4.99 9.87 -13.06
CA MET A 69 -5.36 11.11 -12.40
C MET A 69 -4.35 11.48 -11.28
N HIS A 70 -4.02 10.54 -10.39
CA HIS A 70 -3.03 10.75 -9.33
C HIS A 70 -1.64 11.07 -9.89
N LEU A 71 -1.20 10.41 -10.96
CA LEU A 71 0.06 10.72 -11.62
C LEU A 71 0.08 12.14 -12.19
N SER A 72 -1.06 12.61 -12.72
CA SER A 72 -1.20 14.00 -13.18
C SER A 72 -1.11 14.99 -12.00
N PHE A 73 -1.67 14.66 -10.84
CA PHE A 73 -1.55 15.49 -9.63
C PHE A 73 -0.11 15.54 -9.13
N ILE A 74 0.57 14.39 -9.03
CA ILE A 74 1.97 14.29 -8.59
C ILE A 74 2.88 15.18 -9.46
N THR A 75 2.76 15.05 -10.77
CA THR A 75 3.59 15.83 -11.71
C THR A 75 3.21 17.32 -11.71
N SER A 76 1.93 17.65 -11.67
CA SER A 76 1.44 19.02 -11.64
C SER A 76 1.85 19.76 -10.37
N ILE A 77 1.68 19.15 -9.19
CA ILE A 77 2.08 19.72 -7.90
C ILE A 77 3.58 20.03 -7.87
N SER A 78 4.41 19.14 -8.45
CA SER A 78 5.87 19.33 -8.50
C SER A 78 6.29 20.59 -9.24
N VAL A 79 5.51 21.02 -10.24
CA VAL A 79 5.78 22.20 -11.07
C VAL A 79 5.14 23.46 -10.50
N GLN A 80 3.91 23.37 -10.00
CA GLN A 80 3.13 24.54 -9.55
C GLN A 80 3.72 25.21 -8.30
N LYS A 81 4.25 24.42 -7.36
CA LYS A 81 4.81 24.90 -6.08
C LYS A 81 3.85 25.80 -5.26
N THR A 82 2.53 25.56 -5.38
CA THR A 82 1.46 26.28 -4.68
C THR A 82 0.66 25.35 -3.78
N ILE A 83 0.19 25.86 -2.64
CA ILE A 83 -0.70 25.14 -1.72
C ILE A 83 -1.88 26.08 -1.37
N PRO A 84 -3.13 25.67 -1.62
CA PRO A 84 -3.55 24.46 -2.32
C PRO A 84 -3.10 24.46 -3.79
N PRO A 85 -2.83 23.29 -4.38
CA PRO A 85 -2.49 23.19 -5.79
C PRO A 85 -3.70 23.51 -6.68
N ASN A 86 -3.44 24.00 -7.88
CA ASN A 86 -4.49 24.13 -8.90
C ASN A 86 -4.77 22.78 -9.57
N TYR A 87 -6.01 22.61 -10.00
CA TYR A 87 -6.42 21.40 -10.70
C TYR A 87 -5.74 21.31 -12.09
N SER A 88 -5.01 20.25 -12.34
CA SER A 88 -4.20 20.09 -13.55
C SER A 88 -5.01 20.06 -14.84
N LEU A 89 -6.26 19.57 -14.78
CA LEU A 89 -7.15 19.45 -15.94
C LEU A 89 -8.03 20.65 -16.16
N LEU A 90 -8.17 21.54 -15.19
CA LEU A 90 -9.00 22.75 -15.28
C LEU A 90 -8.24 23.97 -14.74
N PRO A 91 -7.48 24.67 -15.58
CA PRO A 91 -6.68 25.81 -15.16
C PRO A 91 -7.51 26.89 -14.46
N GLY A 92 -6.94 27.49 -13.41
CA GLY A 92 -7.58 28.57 -12.66
C GLY A 92 -8.53 28.12 -11.53
N THR A 93 -8.74 26.82 -11.37
CA THR A 93 -9.52 26.25 -10.25
C THR A 93 -8.62 25.54 -9.25
N PRO A 94 -8.83 25.73 -7.94
CA PRO A 94 -8.10 24.96 -6.94
C PRO A 94 -8.48 23.47 -7.00
N LEU A 95 -7.54 22.59 -6.66
CA LEU A 95 -7.77 21.16 -6.61
C LEU A 95 -8.70 20.81 -5.44
N GLY A 96 -9.93 20.45 -5.72
CA GLY A 96 -10.94 20.03 -4.74
C GLY A 96 -10.87 18.54 -4.34
N TYR A 97 -9.82 17.83 -4.70
CA TYR A 97 -9.59 16.42 -4.41
C TYR A 97 -8.57 16.26 -3.25
N PRO A 98 -8.63 15.19 -2.44
CA PRO A 98 -7.61 14.91 -1.42
C PRO A 98 -6.22 14.72 -2.05
N PHE A 99 -5.35 15.70 -1.91
CA PHE A 99 -4.05 15.77 -2.59
C PHE A 99 -2.83 15.57 -1.68
N LEU A 100 -3.01 15.38 -0.39
CA LEU A 100 -1.88 15.29 0.54
C LEU A 100 -0.94 14.10 0.24
N CYS A 101 -1.50 12.94 -0.12
CA CYS A 101 -0.70 11.78 -0.52
C CYS A 101 0.10 12.07 -1.79
N ASP A 102 -0.53 12.71 -2.78
CA ASP A 102 0.10 13.10 -4.04
C ASP A 102 1.18 14.17 -3.82
N SER A 103 1.00 15.05 -2.84
CA SER A 103 2.02 16.04 -2.45
C SER A 103 3.27 15.38 -1.86
N VAL A 104 3.12 14.32 -1.07
CA VAL A 104 4.25 13.53 -0.58
C VAL A 104 4.98 12.87 -1.76
N SER A 105 4.25 12.22 -2.66
CA SER A 105 4.80 11.62 -3.87
C SER A 105 5.48 12.67 -4.78
N SER A 106 4.87 13.84 -4.93
CA SER A 106 5.42 14.97 -5.68
C SER A 106 6.75 15.46 -5.11
N THR A 107 6.94 15.39 -3.78
CA THR A 107 8.20 15.74 -3.14
C THR A 107 9.32 14.81 -3.60
N PHE A 108 9.08 13.49 -3.62
CA PHE A 108 10.06 12.53 -4.15
C PHE A 108 10.36 12.74 -5.63
N TYR A 109 9.32 13.03 -6.42
CA TYR A 109 9.48 13.33 -7.85
C TYR A 109 10.32 14.61 -8.07
N THR A 110 10.09 15.67 -7.30
CA THR A 110 10.87 16.91 -7.33
C THR A 110 12.33 16.68 -6.93
N LEU A 111 12.60 15.73 -6.04
CA LEU A 111 13.97 15.35 -5.64
C LEU A 111 14.68 14.45 -6.67
N GLY A 112 14.06 14.18 -7.82
CA GLY A 112 14.68 13.44 -8.92
C GLY A 112 14.34 11.94 -8.96
N ALA A 113 13.41 11.46 -8.12
CA ALA A 113 12.93 10.09 -8.24
C ALA A 113 12.12 9.93 -9.54
N SER A 114 12.19 8.74 -10.17
CA SER A 114 11.29 8.42 -11.27
C SER A 114 9.83 8.46 -10.82
N LEU A 115 8.90 8.77 -11.74
CA LEU A 115 7.48 8.85 -11.42
C LEU A 115 6.96 7.55 -10.76
N ARG A 116 7.44 6.40 -11.24
CA ARG A 116 7.14 5.09 -10.64
C ARG A 116 7.57 5.01 -9.17
N ILE A 117 8.81 5.37 -8.86
CA ILE A 117 9.33 5.34 -7.48
C ILE A 117 8.59 6.35 -6.61
N ALA A 118 8.36 7.54 -7.11
CA ALA A 118 7.65 8.59 -6.39
C ALA A 118 6.22 8.19 -6.00
N ALA A 119 5.52 7.46 -6.88
CA ALA A 119 4.18 6.94 -6.58
C ALA A 119 4.23 5.72 -5.65
N MET A 120 5.16 4.77 -5.87
CA MET A 120 5.23 3.52 -5.12
C MET A 120 5.71 3.68 -3.68
N LEU A 121 6.76 4.46 -3.46
CA LEU A 121 7.46 4.50 -2.17
C LEU A 121 6.57 4.95 -1.00
N PRO A 122 5.81 6.06 -1.10
CA PRO A 122 4.89 6.46 -0.04
C PRO A 122 3.77 5.44 0.20
N ALA A 123 3.25 4.80 -0.86
CA ALA A 123 2.20 3.79 -0.75
C ALA A 123 2.70 2.54 -0.01
N LEU A 124 3.90 2.05 -0.33
CA LEU A 124 4.53 0.92 0.37
C LEU A 124 4.84 1.25 1.83
N TYR A 125 5.30 2.46 2.10
CA TYR A 125 5.52 2.90 3.47
C TYR A 125 4.21 2.95 4.27
N ALA A 126 3.15 3.52 3.68
CA ALA A 126 1.83 3.55 4.30
C ALA A 126 1.30 2.13 4.54
N PHE A 127 1.46 1.22 3.57
CA PHE A 127 1.07 -0.18 3.73
C PHE A 127 1.82 -0.86 4.88
N LEU A 128 3.14 -0.68 4.98
CA LEU A 128 3.94 -1.20 6.10
C LEU A 128 3.40 -0.68 7.44
N VAL A 129 3.14 0.63 7.54
CA VAL A 129 2.60 1.23 8.78
C VAL A 129 1.22 0.67 9.12
N VAL A 130 0.38 0.41 8.12
CA VAL A 130 -0.94 -0.20 8.33
C VAL A 130 -0.80 -1.64 8.81
N VAL A 131 0.07 -2.46 8.20
CA VAL A 131 0.32 -3.84 8.64
C VAL A 131 0.81 -3.89 10.08
N LEU A 132 1.77 -3.03 10.42
CA LEU A 132 2.28 -2.87 11.79
C LEU A 132 1.17 -2.45 12.76
N GLY A 133 0.39 -1.45 12.39
CA GLY A 133 -0.69 -0.91 13.23
C GLY A 133 -1.78 -1.94 13.50
N VAL A 134 -2.20 -2.69 12.49
CA VAL A 134 -3.21 -3.75 12.61
C VAL A 134 -2.71 -4.89 13.50
N TYR A 135 -1.45 -5.33 13.31
CA TYR A 135 -0.85 -6.33 14.18
C TYR A 135 -0.80 -5.86 15.63
N CYS A 136 -0.28 -4.65 15.89
CA CYS A 136 -0.19 -4.10 17.23
C CYS A 136 -1.57 -3.94 17.90
N PHE A 137 -2.58 -3.54 17.10
CA PHE A 137 -3.96 -3.43 17.56
C PHE A 137 -4.50 -4.79 18.04
N PHE A 138 -4.35 -5.82 17.23
CA PHE A 138 -4.80 -7.17 17.62
C PHE A 138 -3.99 -7.75 18.76
N ASP A 139 -2.67 -7.49 18.83
CA ASP A 139 -1.84 -7.97 19.93
C ASP A 139 -2.24 -7.33 21.26
N GLU A 140 -2.54 -6.03 21.25
CA GLU A 140 -3.05 -5.33 22.43
C GLU A 140 -4.46 -5.79 22.81
N TRP A 141 -5.31 -6.10 21.81
CA TRP A 141 -6.69 -6.53 22.04
C TRP A 141 -6.78 -7.95 22.62
N PHE A 142 -6.18 -8.91 21.93
CA PHE A 142 -6.29 -10.33 22.29
C PHE A 142 -5.33 -10.77 23.38
N LYS A 143 -4.22 -10.06 23.59
CA LYS A 143 -3.12 -10.45 24.51
C LYS A 143 -2.60 -11.87 24.24
N ASN A 144 -2.80 -12.37 23.05
CA ASN A 144 -2.40 -13.69 22.59
C ASN A 144 -1.79 -13.59 21.20
N THR A 145 -0.48 -13.71 21.12
CA THR A 145 0.30 -13.52 19.91
C THR A 145 -0.14 -14.41 18.75
N ARG A 146 -0.55 -15.67 19.01
CA ARG A 146 -1.00 -16.58 17.93
C ARG A 146 -2.32 -16.10 17.33
N VAL A 147 -3.24 -15.66 18.17
CA VAL A 147 -4.52 -15.09 17.75
C VAL A 147 -4.29 -13.78 17.01
N SER A 148 -3.37 -12.95 17.47
CA SER A 148 -3.04 -11.66 16.83
C SER A 148 -2.45 -11.84 15.43
N VAL A 149 -1.53 -12.79 15.25
CA VAL A 149 -0.99 -13.16 13.94
C VAL A 149 -2.10 -13.62 13.01
N LEU A 150 -2.93 -14.56 13.45
CA LEU A 150 -4.04 -15.09 12.64
C LEU A 150 -5.05 -13.99 12.28
N ALA A 151 -5.44 -13.17 13.23
CA ALA A 151 -6.37 -12.06 13.01
C ALA A 151 -5.83 -11.04 12.00
N THR A 152 -4.53 -10.74 12.07
CA THR A 152 -3.87 -9.85 11.10
C THR A 152 -3.90 -10.43 9.69
N TYR A 153 -3.58 -11.71 9.54
CA TYR A 153 -3.69 -12.36 8.22
C TYR A 153 -5.12 -12.36 7.70
N LEU A 154 -6.09 -12.72 8.53
CA LEU A 154 -7.51 -12.71 8.13
C LEU A 154 -8.00 -11.32 7.75
N PHE A 155 -7.50 -10.26 8.39
CA PHE A 155 -7.82 -8.88 8.05
C PHE A 155 -7.36 -8.52 6.62
N PHE A 156 -6.14 -8.90 6.24
CA PHE A 156 -5.61 -8.58 4.91
C PHE A 156 -6.04 -9.55 3.81
N ILE A 157 -6.30 -10.81 4.14
CA ILE A 157 -6.66 -11.87 3.17
C ILE A 157 -8.18 -12.11 3.16
N GLY A 158 -8.94 -11.43 4.01
CA GLY A 158 -10.38 -11.59 4.19
C GLY A 158 -11.26 -11.10 3.03
N GLY A 159 -10.74 -10.98 1.81
CA GLY A 159 -11.46 -10.51 0.62
C GLY A 159 -12.55 -11.47 0.08
N GLY A 160 -12.96 -12.47 0.87
CA GLY A 160 -13.97 -13.44 0.48
C GLY A 160 -13.40 -14.67 -0.23
N LEU A 161 -14.30 -15.48 -0.82
CA LEU A 161 -13.95 -16.74 -1.47
C LEU A 161 -13.59 -16.61 -2.96
N GLY A 162 -13.32 -15.40 -3.43
CA GLY A 162 -12.95 -15.16 -4.83
C GLY A 162 -11.76 -15.98 -5.32
N PHE A 163 -10.81 -16.32 -4.43
CA PHE A 163 -9.69 -17.21 -4.75
C PHE A 163 -10.15 -18.61 -5.18
N ALA A 164 -11.33 -19.08 -4.74
CA ALA A 164 -11.86 -20.38 -5.13
C ALA A 164 -12.16 -20.44 -6.64
N TYR A 165 -12.40 -19.30 -7.28
CA TYR A 165 -12.58 -19.21 -8.73
C TYR A 165 -11.33 -19.64 -9.50
N LEU A 166 -10.13 -19.35 -8.96
CA LEU A 166 -8.85 -19.81 -9.53
C LEU A 166 -8.76 -21.34 -9.61
N PHE A 167 -9.24 -22.01 -8.57
CA PHE A 167 -9.18 -23.48 -8.52
C PHE A 167 -10.31 -24.17 -9.30
N ASN A 168 -11.40 -23.46 -9.55
CA ASN A 168 -12.57 -24.03 -10.26
C ASN A 168 -12.51 -23.75 -11.78
N ASN A 169 -11.66 -22.87 -12.24
CA ASN A 169 -11.52 -22.56 -13.66
C ASN A 169 -10.55 -23.55 -14.34
N LYS A 170 -11.13 -24.62 -14.93
CA LYS A 170 -10.36 -25.65 -15.63
C LYS A 170 -9.52 -25.12 -16.80
N GLN A 171 -9.94 -24.04 -17.44
CA GLN A 171 -9.20 -23.41 -18.53
C GLN A 171 -7.92 -22.71 -18.02
N LEU A 172 -8.01 -22.05 -16.85
CA LEU A 172 -6.84 -21.45 -16.19
C LEU A 172 -5.85 -22.51 -15.68
N LEU A 173 -6.37 -23.65 -15.20
CA LEU A 173 -5.53 -24.75 -14.72
C LEU A 173 -4.91 -25.57 -15.86
N ALA A 174 -5.50 -25.56 -17.05
CA ALA A 174 -5.02 -26.28 -18.23
C ALA A 174 -4.02 -25.48 -19.07
N GLY A 175 -3.77 -24.19 -18.75
CA GLY A 175 -2.81 -23.34 -19.44
C GLY A 175 -1.38 -23.90 -19.36
N GLU A 176 -0.65 -23.87 -20.47
CA GLU A 176 0.71 -24.39 -20.56
C GLU A 176 1.75 -23.31 -20.20
N GLY A 177 2.62 -23.60 -19.25
CA GLY A 177 3.85 -22.84 -18.97
C GLY A 177 3.68 -21.49 -18.24
N ILE A 178 4.60 -20.56 -18.52
CA ILE A 178 4.75 -19.25 -17.86
C ILE A 178 3.52 -18.35 -18.06
N ASN A 179 2.80 -18.51 -19.15
CA ASN A 179 1.60 -17.75 -19.47
C ASN A 179 0.45 -18.03 -18.49
N ARG A 180 0.47 -19.17 -17.82
CA ARG A 180 -0.57 -19.53 -16.83
C ARG A 180 -0.69 -18.51 -15.69
N TRP A 181 0.42 -18.00 -15.17
CA TRP A 181 0.41 -17.01 -14.10
C TRP A 181 -0.05 -15.64 -14.59
N GLN A 182 0.33 -15.27 -15.82
CA GLN A 182 -0.14 -14.03 -16.43
C GLN A 182 -1.63 -14.10 -16.75
N GLU A 183 -2.11 -15.20 -17.32
CA GLU A 183 -3.52 -15.42 -17.60
C GLU A 183 -4.36 -15.51 -16.31
N MET A 184 -3.82 -16.12 -15.26
CA MET A 184 -4.46 -16.12 -13.94
C MET A 184 -4.59 -14.70 -13.37
N LEU A 185 -3.52 -13.92 -13.45
CA LEU A 185 -3.53 -12.53 -13.01
C LEU A 185 -4.47 -11.68 -13.88
N GLU A 186 -4.44 -11.84 -15.20
CA GLU A 186 -5.36 -11.17 -16.13
C GLU A 186 -6.81 -11.60 -15.94
N GLY A 187 -7.07 -12.87 -15.64
CA GLY A 187 -8.41 -13.37 -15.33
C GLY A 187 -9.01 -12.77 -14.05
N PHE A 188 -8.18 -12.45 -13.06
CA PHE A 188 -8.58 -11.72 -11.85
C PHE A 188 -9.08 -10.31 -12.14
N TYR A 189 -8.65 -9.72 -13.26
CA TYR A 189 -8.93 -8.33 -13.60
C TYR A 189 -10.08 -8.18 -14.59
N LYS A 190 -10.60 -9.27 -15.15
CA LYS A 190 -11.71 -9.25 -16.11
C LYS A 190 -13.10 -9.41 -15.47
N THR A 191 -13.15 -9.65 -14.17
CA THR A 191 -14.39 -9.74 -13.37
C THR A 191 -14.55 -8.55 -12.45
#